data_9364c190a6b2217cd22fd7358e4fe00b
#
_entry.id   9364c190a6b2217cd22fd7358e4fe00b
#
_cell.length_a   1.000
_cell.length_b   1.000
_cell.length_c   1.000
_cell.angle_alpha   90.00
_cell.angle_beta   90.00
_cell.angle_gamma   90.00
#
_symmetry.space_group_name_H-M   'P 1'
#
loop_
_entity.id
_entity.type
_entity.pdbx_description
1 polymer ?
#
loop_
_entity_poly.entity_id
_entity_poly.type
_entity_poly.pdbx_seq_one_letter_code
_entity_poly.pdbx_strand_id
1 'polypeptide(L)'
;MKIYLAGSCGIERRTEMKRIAEELRKEYDVYCPFELKIENAWDMPQEAWAQRVFEADVAQIDACDCMVVITPGRQSTAGTNWEQGYAYARGKKVYVFQYTNEPTSLMTYCGCGNFYDAHQVAEDGDLPKIIRFTLANDFFSPKRKTKTVLT
;
A
#
# COMPACT_ATOMS: atom_id res chain seq x y z
N MET A 1 -11.40 -8.75 -8.33
CA MET A 1 -11.10 -7.67 -7.38
C MET A 1 -9.80 -7.01 -7.77
N LYS A 2 -9.79 -5.70 -7.84
CA LYS A 2 -8.62 -4.90 -8.20
C LYS A 2 -8.04 -4.21 -6.96
N ILE A 3 -6.77 -4.43 -6.71
CA ILE A 3 -6.02 -3.90 -5.57
C ILE A 3 -5.03 -2.83 -6.05
N TYR A 4 -5.02 -1.67 -5.40
CA TYR A 4 -3.92 -0.71 -5.49
C TYR A 4 -2.95 -1.01 -4.34
N LEU A 5 -1.71 -1.37 -4.67
CA LEU A 5 -0.69 -1.70 -3.67
C LEU A 5 0.22 -0.49 -3.45
N ALA A 6 -0.05 0.26 -2.39
CA ALA A 6 0.74 1.41 -1.98
C ALA A 6 1.81 1.00 -0.96
N GLY A 7 2.96 1.66 -1.00
CA GLY A 7 3.99 1.38 -0.02
C GLY A 7 5.13 2.37 -0.05
N SER A 8 5.72 2.58 1.11
CA SER A 8 6.95 3.34 1.24
C SER A 8 8.11 2.47 0.79
N CYS A 9 8.69 2.83 -0.33
CA CYS A 9 9.84 2.13 -0.85
C CYS A 9 11.02 3.06 -1.01
N GLY A 10 11.96 2.96 -0.11
CA GLY A 10 13.33 3.17 -0.48
C GLY A 10 13.75 2.08 -1.50
N ILE A 11 14.86 2.30 -2.18
CA ILE A 11 15.44 1.34 -3.14
C ILE A 11 15.53 -0.08 -2.54
N GLU A 12 15.77 -0.16 -1.23
CA GLU A 12 15.91 -1.40 -0.46
C GLU A 12 14.62 -2.24 -0.36
N ARG A 13 13.45 -1.61 -0.52
CA ARG A 13 12.14 -2.27 -0.35
C ARG A 13 11.44 -2.63 -1.66
N ARG A 14 11.96 -2.19 -2.80
CA ARG A 14 11.34 -2.48 -4.10
C ARG A 14 11.20 -3.98 -4.36
N THR A 15 12.21 -4.76 -3.99
CA THR A 15 12.17 -6.23 -4.14
C THR A 15 11.05 -6.83 -3.32
N GLU A 16 10.88 -6.40 -2.07
CA GLU A 16 9.81 -6.89 -1.20
C GLU A 16 8.42 -6.48 -1.73
N MET A 17 8.26 -5.25 -2.20
CA MET A 17 7.00 -4.80 -2.79
C MET A 17 6.65 -5.60 -4.05
N LYS A 18 7.63 -5.94 -4.88
CA LYS A 18 7.43 -6.82 -6.03
C LYS A 18 7.00 -8.22 -5.62
N ARG A 19 7.63 -8.79 -4.60
CA ARG A 19 7.24 -10.11 -4.05
C ARG A 19 5.82 -10.11 -3.53
N ILE A 20 5.42 -9.04 -2.82
CA ILE A 20 4.04 -8.87 -2.35
C ILE A 20 3.08 -8.78 -3.53
N ALA A 21 3.38 -7.96 -4.54
CA ALA A 21 2.56 -7.84 -5.74
C ALA A 21 2.40 -9.18 -6.47
N GLU A 22 3.48 -9.92 -6.66
CA GLU A 22 3.46 -11.24 -7.29
C GLU A 22 2.62 -12.25 -6.51
N GLU A 23 2.73 -12.26 -5.20
CA GLU A 23 1.94 -13.14 -4.34
C GLU A 23 0.44 -12.81 -4.41
N LEU A 24 0.09 -11.53 -4.35
CA LEU A 24 -1.31 -11.10 -4.46
C LEU A 24 -1.90 -11.36 -5.84
N ARG A 25 -1.09 -11.30 -6.89
CA ARG A 25 -1.53 -11.58 -8.28
C ARG A 25 -1.94 -13.03 -8.52
N LYS A 26 -1.65 -13.93 -7.61
CA LYS A 26 -2.16 -15.30 -7.70
C LYS A 26 -3.71 -15.34 -7.61
N GLU A 27 -4.31 -14.32 -7.00
CA GLU A 27 -5.75 -14.28 -6.76
C GLU A 27 -6.43 -12.98 -7.18
N TYR A 28 -5.67 -11.88 -7.36
CA TYR A 28 -6.22 -10.54 -7.58
C TYR A 28 -5.54 -9.82 -8.74
N ASP A 29 -6.22 -8.82 -9.30
CA ASP A 29 -5.62 -7.85 -10.19
C ASP A 29 -4.93 -6.76 -9.35
N VAL A 30 -3.61 -6.63 -9.45
CA VAL A 30 -2.81 -5.76 -8.59
C VAL A 30 -2.06 -4.71 -9.40
N TYR A 31 -2.34 -3.44 -9.12
CA TYR A 31 -1.55 -2.32 -9.58
C TYR A 31 -0.51 -1.97 -8.51
N CYS A 32 0.76 -1.93 -8.92
CA CYS A 32 1.87 -1.52 -8.07
C CYS A 32 2.58 -0.33 -8.71
N PRO A 33 2.56 0.87 -8.11
CA PRO A 33 3.16 2.08 -8.70
C PRO A 33 4.62 1.95 -9.11
N PHE A 34 5.39 1.09 -8.41
CA PHE A 34 6.81 0.86 -8.72
C PHE A 34 7.05 0.19 -10.06
N GLU A 35 6.03 -0.42 -10.64
CA GLU A 35 6.11 -1.10 -11.94
C GLU A 35 5.67 -0.20 -13.08
N LEU A 36 5.14 0.98 -12.77
CA LEU A 36 4.72 1.95 -13.79
C LEU A 36 5.92 2.43 -14.60
N LYS A 37 5.80 2.31 -15.91
CA LYS A 37 6.77 2.84 -16.86
C LYS A 37 6.10 3.88 -17.72
N ILE A 38 6.69 5.07 -17.76
CA ILE A 38 6.26 6.14 -18.65
C ILE A 38 7.12 6.08 -19.90
N GLU A 39 6.48 5.91 -21.05
CA GLU A 39 7.17 5.90 -22.35
C GLU A 39 7.87 7.23 -22.58
N ASN A 40 9.11 7.18 -23.08
CA ASN A 40 9.94 8.36 -23.35
C ASN A 40 10.18 9.26 -22.11
N ALA A 41 10.21 8.70 -20.91
CA ALA A 41 10.42 9.45 -19.67
C ALA A 41 11.71 10.30 -19.68
N TRP A 42 12.79 9.80 -20.31
CA TRP A 42 14.06 10.48 -20.42
C TRP A 42 14.07 11.69 -21.35
N ASP A 43 13.10 11.76 -22.29
CA ASP A 43 13.00 12.83 -23.28
C ASP A 43 12.03 13.94 -22.85
N MET A 44 11.38 13.82 -21.71
CA MET A 44 10.44 14.81 -21.21
C MET A 44 10.98 15.59 -20.01
N PRO A 45 10.52 16.84 -19.81
CA PRO A 45 10.79 17.57 -18.59
C PRO A 45 10.31 16.82 -17.35
N GLN A 46 11.04 16.94 -16.24
CA GLN A 46 10.71 16.26 -14.98
C GLN A 46 9.27 16.54 -14.51
N GLU A 47 8.82 17.77 -14.65
CA GLU A 47 7.46 18.16 -14.28
C GLU A 47 6.40 17.42 -15.11
N ALA A 48 6.62 17.28 -16.42
CA ALA A 48 5.73 16.54 -17.29
C ALA A 48 5.69 15.05 -16.97
N TRP A 49 6.85 14.47 -16.67
CA TRP A 49 6.93 13.09 -16.19
C TRP A 49 6.17 12.91 -14.87
N ALA A 50 6.43 13.78 -13.89
CA ALA A 50 5.77 13.73 -12.59
C ALA A 50 4.24 13.82 -12.71
N GLN A 51 3.74 14.72 -13.58
CA GLN A 51 2.30 14.85 -13.84
C GLN A 51 1.70 13.56 -14.40
N ARG A 52 2.37 12.90 -15.33
CA ARG A 52 1.91 11.63 -15.90
C ARG A 52 1.88 10.51 -14.88
N VAL A 53 2.90 10.41 -14.03
CA VAL A 53 2.92 9.44 -12.94
C VAL A 53 1.74 9.67 -11.99
N PHE A 54 1.55 10.91 -11.57
CA PHE A 54 0.46 11.31 -10.68
C PHE A 54 -0.91 10.96 -11.26
N GLU A 55 -1.16 11.34 -12.52
CA GLU A 55 -2.43 11.03 -13.18
C GLU A 55 -2.69 9.53 -13.32
N ALA A 56 -1.65 8.76 -13.65
CA ALA A 56 -1.76 7.31 -13.76
C ALA A 56 -2.08 6.67 -12.40
N ASP A 57 -1.39 7.06 -11.34
CA ASP A 57 -1.61 6.52 -10.00
C ASP A 57 -3.01 6.89 -9.47
N VAL A 58 -3.44 8.15 -9.63
CA VAL A 58 -4.80 8.60 -9.24
C VAL A 58 -5.87 7.82 -10.00
N ALA A 59 -5.72 7.63 -11.31
CA ALA A 59 -6.66 6.86 -12.11
C ALA A 59 -6.76 5.40 -11.61
N GLN A 60 -5.66 4.80 -11.20
CA GLN A 60 -5.65 3.45 -10.67
C GLN A 60 -6.27 3.37 -9.26
N ILE A 61 -6.09 4.38 -8.42
CA ILE A 61 -6.79 4.46 -7.13
C ILE A 61 -8.29 4.56 -7.36
N ASP A 62 -8.72 5.42 -8.28
CA ASP A 62 -10.15 5.56 -8.63
C ASP A 62 -10.76 4.25 -9.16
N ALA A 63 -9.99 3.48 -9.90
CA ALA A 63 -10.44 2.22 -10.49
C ALA A 63 -10.36 1.01 -9.55
N CYS A 64 -9.63 1.09 -8.43
CA CYS A 64 -9.47 -0.05 -7.53
C CYS A 64 -10.71 -0.32 -6.68
N ASP A 65 -10.85 -1.57 -6.23
CA ASP A 65 -11.86 -1.97 -5.26
C ASP A 65 -11.39 -1.72 -3.83
N CYS A 66 -10.08 -1.88 -3.60
CA CYS A 66 -9.46 -1.59 -2.30
C CYS A 66 -8.00 -1.18 -2.47
N MET A 67 -7.46 -0.56 -1.43
CA MET A 67 -6.05 -0.24 -1.31
C MET A 67 -5.41 -1.08 -0.21
N VAL A 68 -4.25 -1.63 -0.51
CA VAL A 68 -3.38 -2.29 0.47
C VAL A 68 -2.15 -1.42 0.66
N VAL A 69 -1.89 -1.00 1.88
CA VAL A 69 -0.77 -0.12 2.24
C VAL A 69 0.26 -0.90 3.04
N ILE A 70 1.50 -0.89 2.58
CA ILE A 70 2.64 -1.46 3.29
C ILE A 70 3.47 -0.31 3.84
N THR A 71 3.58 -0.21 5.15
CA THR A 71 4.16 0.99 5.80
C THR A 71 5.18 0.64 6.88
N PRO A 72 6.26 1.46 7.04
CA PRO A 72 7.15 1.37 8.19
C PRO A 72 6.59 2.05 9.45
N GLY A 73 5.38 2.61 9.41
CA GLY A 73 4.83 3.41 10.49
C GLY A 73 5.03 4.90 10.27
N ARG A 74 5.44 5.64 11.31
CA ARG A 74 5.58 7.12 11.22
C ARG A 74 6.59 7.60 10.17
N GLN A 75 7.50 6.74 9.73
CA GLN A 75 8.48 7.06 8.68
C GLN A 75 7.96 6.78 7.27
N SER A 76 6.66 6.60 7.11
CA SER A 76 6.03 6.44 5.81
C SER A 76 6.28 7.65 4.91
N THR A 77 6.45 7.40 3.61
CA THR A 77 6.68 8.49 2.65
C THR A 77 5.44 9.36 2.45
N ALA A 78 5.67 10.62 2.08
CA ALA A 78 4.60 11.56 1.79
C ALA A 78 3.66 11.05 0.69
N GLY A 79 4.20 10.41 -0.35
CA GLY A 79 3.42 9.86 -1.45
C GLY A 79 2.46 8.78 -1.00
N THR A 80 2.93 7.81 -0.24
CA THR A 80 2.08 6.73 0.32
C THR A 80 0.98 7.28 1.22
N ASN A 81 1.31 8.25 2.06
CA ASN A 81 0.32 8.89 2.95
C ASN A 81 -0.74 9.66 2.16
N TRP A 82 -0.34 10.37 1.11
CA TRP A 82 -1.25 11.08 0.21
C TRP A 82 -2.21 10.10 -0.49
N GLU A 83 -1.67 9.02 -1.05
CA GLU A 83 -2.46 7.99 -1.73
C GLU A 83 -3.48 7.35 -0.80
N GLN A 84 -3.09 7.03 0.44
CA GLN A 84 -4.00 6.49 1.44
C GLN A 84 -5.13 7.48 1.77
N GLY A 85 -4.80 8.75 1.99
CA GLY A 85 -5.79 9.80 2.28
C GLY A 85 -6.77 9.98 1.12
N TYR A 86 -6.27 9.97 -0.11
CA TYR A 86 -7.11 10.05 -1.30
C TYR A 86 -8.06 8.86 -1.40
N ALA A 87 -7.55 7.64 -1.24
CA ALA A 87 -8.37 6.43 -1.27
C ALA A 87 -9.46 6.44 -0.19
N TYR A 88 -9.12 6.88 1.02
CA TYR A 88 -10.07 7.05 2.10
C TYR A 88 -11.18 8.05 1.73
N ALA A 89 -10.81 9.22 1.20
CA ALA A 89 -11.77 10.25 0.78
C ALA A 89 -12.69 9.77 -0.36
N ARG A 90 -12.19 8.89 -1.22
CA ARG A 90 -12.97 8.26 -2.29
C ARG A 90 -13.83 7.09 -1.84
N GLY A 91 -13.87 6.79 -0.53
CA GLY A 91 -14.66 5.69 0.02
C GLY A 91 -14.10 4.29 -0.26
N LYS A 92 -12.85 4.19 -0.66
CA LYS A 92 -12.20 2.89 -0.89
C LYS A 92 -11.94 2.18 0.43
N LYS A 93 -12.00 0.84 0.43
CA LYS A 93 -11.53 0.04 1.56
C LYS A 93 -10.01 0.12 1.61
N VAL A 94 -9.46 0.41 2.80
CA VAL A 94 -8.02 0.53 3.01
C VAL A 94 -7.58 -0.47 4.07
N TYR A 95 -6.61 -1.30 3.71
CA TYR A 95 -5.97 -2.29 4.57
C TYR A 95 -4.50 -1.90 4.76
N VAL A 96 -4.09 -1.67 5.99
CA VAL A 96 -2.72 -1.23 6.31
C VAL A 96 -1.97 -2.36 7.00
N PHE A 97 -0.78 -2.68 6.50
CA PHE A 97 0.16 -3.62 7.10
C PHE A 97 1.43 -2.85 7.48
N GLN A 98 1.71 -2.76 8.77
CA GLN A 98 2.93 -2.14 9.25
C GLN A 98 3.98 -3.22 9.55
N TYR A 99 5.15 -3.10 8.90
CA TYR A 99 6.21 -4.11 9.00
C TYR A 99 7.30 -3.77 10.04
N THR A 100 7.15 -2.68 10.79
CA THR A 100 8.05 -2.30 11.88
C THR A 100 7.33 -2.19 13.21
N ASN A 101 8.10 -2.17 14.31
CA ASN A 101 7.55 -1.93 15.64
C ASN A 101 7.50 -0.43 16.02
N GLU A 102 7.67 0.46 15.06
CA GLU A 102 7.57 1.91 15.28
C GLU A 102 6.13 2.34 15.61
N PRO A 103 5.94 3.46 16.31
CA PRO A 103 4.62 4.05 16.47
C PRO A 103 3.95 4.35 15.13
N THR A 104 2.65 4.29 15.10
CA THR A 104 1.86 4.55 13.90
C THR A 104 1.28 5.96 13.94
N SER A 105 1.31 6.66 12.81
CA SER A 105 0.59 7.92 12.67
C SER A 105 -0.91 7.70 12.94
N LEU A 106 -1.50 8.54 13.77
CA LEU A 106 -2.94 8.49 14.04
C LEU A 106 -3.76 8.65 12.75
N MET A 107 -3.30 9.44 11.80
CA MET A 107 -3.97 9.64 10.51
C MET A 107 -3.96 8.35 9.67
N THR A 108 -2.84 7.63 9.64
CA THR A 108 -2.74 6.32 8.97
C THR A 108 -3.66 5.30 9.62
N TYR A 109 -3.65 5.22 10.94
CA TYR A 109 -4.45 4.27 11.69
C TYR A 109 -5.95 4.55 11.62
N CYS A 110 -6.35 5.81 11.77
CA CYS A 110 -7.76 6.20 11.68
C CYS A 110 -8.27 6.22 10.25
N GLY A 111 -7.40 6.55 9.29
CA GLY A 111 -7.71 6.61 7.86
C GLY A 111 -7.69 5.26 7.13
N CYS A 112 -7.92 4.15 7.84
CA CYS A 112 -8.04 2.83 7.23
C CYS A 112 -9.22 2.06 7.83
N GLY A 113 -9.68 1.05 7.09
CA GLY A 113 -10.67 0.10 7.59
C GLY A 113 -10.05 -0.93 8.52
N ASN A 114 -8.94 -1.53 8.07
CA ASN A 114 -8.23 -2.58 8.79
C ASN A 114 -6.76 -2.20 8.95
N PHE A 115 -6.22 -2.46 10.13
CA PHE A 115 -4.83 -2.21 10.45
C PHE A 115 -4.21 -3.45 11.08
N TYR A 116 -3.06 -3.88 10.54
CA TYR A 116 -2.34 -5.06 11.01
C TYR A 116 -0.93 -4.68 11.41
N ASP A 117 -0.56 -5.01 12.65
CA ASP A 117 0.81 -4.97 13.10
C ASP A 117 1.50 -6.24 12.61
N ALA A 118 2.27 -6.11 11.55
CA ALA A 118 2.93 -7.22 10.87
C ALA A 118 4.45 -7.29 11.13
N HIS A 119 4.98 -6.54 12.12
CA HIS A 119 6.42 -6.45 12.31
C HIS A 119 7.06 -7.79 12.62
N GLN A 120 6.43 -8.60 13.49
CA GLN A 120 6.97 -9.91 13.84
C GLN A 120 7.01 -10.86 12.65
N VAL A 121 5.96 -10.85 11.85
CA VAL A 121 5.88 -11.66 10.62
C VAL A 121 6.91 -11.20 9.59
N ALA A 122 7.13 -9.89 9.48
CA ALA A 122 8.12 -9.35 8.56
C ALA A 122 9.55 -9.75 8.91
N GLU A 123 9.83 -9.96 10.21
CA GLU A 123 11.14 -10.45 10.70
C GLU A 123 11.31 -11.97 10.57
N ASP A 124 10.28 -12.72 10.93
CA ASP A 124 10.36 -14.17 11.17
C ASP A 124 9.71 -15.02 10.08
N GLY A 125 8.95 -14.43 9.18
CA GLY A 125 8.11 -15.16 8.25
C GLY A 125 8.07 -14.65 6.83
N ASP A 126 7.15 -15.19 6.06
CA ASP A 126 6.86 -14.80 4.68
C ASP A 126 5.74 -13.74 4.67
N LEU A 127 6.13 -12.47 4.71
CA LEU A 127 5.21 -11.34 4.70
C LEU A 127 4.24 -11.35 3.51
N PRO A 128 4.68 -11.61 2.27
CA PRO A 128 3.76 -11.69 1.14
C PRO A 128 2.62 -12.70 1.32
N LYS A 129 2.93 -13.90 1.78
CA LYS A 129 1.92 -14.94 2.02
C LYS A 129 0.96 -14.55 3.14
N ILE A 130 1.47 -14.00 4.23
CA ILE A 130 0.64 -13.57 5.35
C ILE A 130 -0.32 -12.45 4.91
N ILE A 131 0.14 -11.49 4.12
CA ILE A 131 -0.74 -10.45 3.57
C ILE A 131 -1.85 -11.10 2.74
N ARG A 132 -1.52 -11.99 1.83
CA ARG A 132 -2.51 -12.68 1.00
C ARG A 132 -3.54 -13.44 1.83
N PHE A 133 -3.11 -14.23 2.80
CA PHE A 133 -4.02 -15.00 3.66
C PHE A 133 -4.88 -14.09 4.52
N THR A 134 -4.31 -13.04 5.10
CA THR A 134 -5.05 -12.08 5.91
C THR A 134 -6.14 -11.38 5.08
N LEU A 135 -5.81 -10.92 3.88
CA LEU A 135 -6.78 -10.29 3.00
C LEU A 135 -7.90 -11.25 2.60
N ALA A 136 -7.56 -12.48 2.22
CA ALA A 136 -8.56 -13.50 1.85
C ALA A 136 -9.58 -13.75 2.97
N ASN A 137 -9.14 -13.74 4.22
CA ASN A 137 -10.01 -13.89 5.37
C ASN A 137 -10.81 -12.62 5.67
N ASP A 138 -10.19 -11.45 5.55
CA ASP A 138 -10.73 -10.19 6.08
C ASP A 138 -11.55 -9.39 5.06
N PHE A 139 -11.58 -9.77 3.77
CA PHE A 139 -12.49 -9.13 2.81
C PHE A 139 -13.96 -9.30 3.20
N PHE A 140 -14.29 -10.37 3.88
CA PHE A 140 -15.65 -10.70 4.31
C PHE A 140 -15.87 -10.60 5.82
N SER A 141 -14.83 -10.18 6.57
CA SER A 141 -14.85 -10.11 8.03
C SER A 141 -15.03 -8.66 8.53
N PRO A 142 -15.45 -8.49 9.81
CA PRO A 142 -15.52 -7.17 10.42
C PRO A 142 -14.18 -6.44 10.41
N LYS A 143 -14.23 -5.12 10.48
CA LYS A 143 -13.05 -4.28 10.61
C LYS A 143 -12.18 -4.70 11.78
N ARG A 144 -10.87 -4.77 11.55
CA ARG A 144 -9.89 -5.21 12.55
C ARG A 144 -8.73 -4.24 12.63
N LYS A 145 -8.38 -3.84 13.86
CA LYS A 145 -7.22 -3.00 14.13
C LYS A 145 -6.43 -3.56 15.30
N THR A 146 -5.19 -3.94 15.06
CA THR A 146 -4.36 -4.69 16.02
C THR A 146 -3.35 -3.86 16.79
N LYS A 147 -3.14 -2.60 16.41
CA LYS A 147 -2.16 -1.71 17.06
C LYS A 147 -2.85 -0.61 17.85
N THR A 148 -2.27 -0.27 19.00
CA THR A 148 -2.79 0.77 19.89
C THR A 148 -1.81 1.92 20.17
N VAL A 149 -0.53 1.76 19.84
CA VAL A 149 0.47 2.82 20.05
C VAL A 149 0.48 3.77 18.86
N LEU A 150 -0.05 4.95 19.08
CA LEU A 150 -0.23 5.97 18.05
C LEU A 150 0.60 7.22 18.37
N THR A 151 0.91 7.99 17.35
CA THR A 151 1.62 9.26 17.46
C THR A 151 1.13 10.29 16.45
#